data_8ef2d03bb39782a3a34b7de37284183b
#
_entry.id   8ef2d03bb39782a3a34b7de37284183b
#
_cell.length_a   1.000
_cell.length_b   1.000
_cell.length_c   1.000
_cell.angle_alpha   90.00
_cell.angle_beta   90.00
_cell.angle_gamma   90.00
#
_symmetry.space_group_name_H-M   'P 1'
#
loop_
_entity.id
_entity.type
_entity.pdbx_description
1 polymer ?
#
loop_
_entity_poly.entity_id
_entity_poly.type
_entity_poly.pdbx_seq_one_letter_code
_entity_poly.pdbx_strand_id
1 'polypeptide(L)'
;MTSASLSPHAHFAALLRPVPDGTPPVLLAPMAGFTNAPTRRLAQRFGARLTYTEMVNATGLVHESNQTWQLLETFADEGPVVAHLYGADPASFAEAARQIAATSRFCAIDINAGCPVPRITHIGAGAMLLRQPALARRIVAAIRAACDLPVTVKTRLGPHPRQVAIFDFLRAVEDGGAAALALHGRFTSQGHTGAVDLALVADVRARARIPVIGNGGIADAASARRFLSETGVAALMIGKAAIGRPWIFRDVAAGLADPGAPGLAGRPDLYELRSVLFGHLADEVERLKVMARKYPLPADTLDPEAAAVIGFRCHFFRYLSGLRGVAWARGQLCRLRTLDEVRALVDACLAREAEYRAQLACSSDSSSAFNCVPPATCRGAAGTPVRQRRSAH
;
A
#
# COMPACT_ATOMS: atom_id res chain seq x y z
N MET A 1 -21.05 -29.50 -17.83
CA MET A 1 -21.48 -28.87 -16.55
C MET A 1 -21.08 -27.41 -16.61
N THR A 2 -22.00 -26.54 -16.91
CA THR A 2 -21.78 -25.08 -16.91
C THR A 2 -21.57 -24.65 -15.47
N SER A 3 -20.34 -24.24 -15.15
CA SER A 3 -20.02 -23.57 -13.88
C SER A 3 -20.95 -22.36 -13.74
N ALA A 4 -21.93 -22.44 -12.83
CA ALA A 4 -22.76 -21.30 -12.49
C ALA A 4 -21.85 -20.18 -12.01
N SER A 5 -21.73 -19.08 -12.75
CA SER A 5 -20.94 -17.92 -12.34
C SER A 5 -21.55 -17.35 -11.05
N LEU A 6 -20.72 -17.17 -10.03
CA LEU A 6 -21.14 -16.54 -8.78
C LEU A 6 -21.69 -15.14 -9.08
N SER A 7 -22.75 -14.74 -8.35
CA SER A 7 -23.18 -13.33 -8.41
C SER A 7 -22.05 -12.40 -7.96
N PRO A 8 -22.00 -11.13 -8.41
CA PRO A 8 -20.97 -10.17 -8.00
C PRO A 8 -20.81 -10.09 -6.47
N HIS A 9 -21.92 -10.14 -5.72
CA HIS A 9 -21.91 -10.16 -4.26
C HIS A 9 -21.28 -11.43 -3.67
N ALA A 10 -21.62 -12.61 -4.21
CA ALA A 10 -21.05 -13.88 -3.76
C ALA A 10 -19.54 -13.95 -4.09
N HIS A 11 -19.16 -13.46 -5.26
CA HIS A 11 -17.74 -13.38 -5.66
C HIS A 11 -16.96 -12.47 -4.72
N PHE A 12 -17.44 -11.26 -4.47
CA PHE A 12 -16.78 -10.31 -3.53
C PHE A 12 -16.69 -10.88 -2.13
N ALA A 13 -17.77 -11.48 -1.61
CA ALA A 13 -17.77 -12.12 -0.29
C ALA A 13 -16.71 -13.23 -0.19
N ALA A 14 -16.49 -14.01 -1.26
CA ALA A 14 -15.46 -15.05 -1.31
C ALA A 14 -14.04 -14.46 -1.23
N LEU A 15 -13.80 -13.24 -1.74
CA LEU A 15 -12.50 -12.57 -1.64
C LEU A 15 -12.14 -12.16 -0.20
N LEU A 16 -13.13 -11.98 0.66
CA LEU A 16 -12.94 -11.62 2.07
C LEU A 16 -12.92 -12.83 3.02
N ARG A 17 -13.15 -14.05 2.52
CA ARG A 17 -13.02 -15.27 3.33
C ARG A 17 -11.56 -15.65 3.50
N PRO A 18 -11.19 -16.28 4.62
CA PRO A 18 -9.88 -16.89 4.79
C PRO A 18 -9.56 -17.83 3.61
N VAL A 19 -8.28 -17.91 3.25
CA VAL A 19 -7.79 -18.89 2.29
C VAL A 19 -7.85 -20.31 2.90
N PRO A 20 -7.66 -21.38 2.12
CA PRO A 20 -7.89 -22.77 2.60
C PRO A 20 -7.11 -23.17 3.84
N ASP A 21 -5.98 -22.55 4.14
CA ASP A 21 -5.18 -22.75 5.35
C ASP A 21 -5.69 -21.95 6.58
N GLY A 22 -6.80 -21.24 6.44
CA GLY A 22 -7.40 -20.41 7.50
C GLY A 22 -6.82 -19.00 7.59
N THR A 23 -5.82 -18.63 6.76
CA THR A 23 -5.20 -17.31 6.79
C THR A 23 -6.16 -16.23 6.28
N PRO A 24 -6.38 -15.14 7.04
CA PRO A 24 -7.19 -14.01 6.58
C PRO A 24 -6.55 -13.34 5.36
N PRO A 25 -7.36 -12.87 4.38
CA PRO A 25 -6.84 -12.23 3.19
C PRO A 25 -6.16 -10.89 3.51
N VAL A 26 -5.11 -10.59 2.74
CA VAL A 26 -4.36 -9.33 2.82
C VAL A 26 -4.62 -8.52 1.55
N LEU A 27 -5.00 -7.27 1.71
CA LEU A 27 -5.46 -6.37 0.66
C LEU A 27 -4.55 -5.17 0.52
N LEU A 28 -4.45 -4.59 -0.70
CA LEU A 28 -3.75 -3.33 -0.94
C LEU A 28 -4.72 -2.16 -0.75
N ALA A 29 -4.38 -1.21 0.12
CA ALA A 29 -5.15 0.01 0.33
C ALA A 29 -5.07 0.98 -0.87
N PRO A 30 -6.13 1.75 -1.17
CA PRO A 30 -6.07 2.84 -2.13
C PRO A 30 -5.12 3.95 -1.65
N MET A 31 -4.20 4.40 -2.53
CA MET A 31 -3.23 5.46 -2.25
C MET A 31 -3.03 6.31 -3.49
N ALA A 32 -3.47 7.57 -3.45
CA ALA A 32 -3.30 8.53 -4.55
C ALA A 32 -1.81 8.70 -4.90
N GLY A 33 -1.49 8.63 -6.19
CA GLY A 33 -0.13 8.69 -6.71
C GLY A 33 0.68 7.40 -6.55
N PHE A 34 0.08 6.30 -6.06
CA PHE A 34 0.79 5.03 -5.85
C PHE A 34 0.04 3.79 -6.36
N THR A 35 -1.27 3.73 -6.24
CA THR A 35 -2.02 2.49 -6.56
C THR A 35 -2.60 2.49 -7.98
N ASN A 36 -1.78 2.91 -8.95
CA ASN A 36 -2.03 2.73 -10.37
C ASN A 36 -1.97 1.23 -10.76
N ALA A 37 -2.35 0.90 -11.99
CA ALA A 37 -2.42 -0.50 -12.46
C ALA A 37 -1.11 -1.28 -12.28
N PRO A 38 0.10 -0.76 -12.60
CA PRO A 38 1.37 -1.44 -12.33
C PRO A 38 1.57 -1.83 -10.86
N THR A 39 1.31 -0.90 -9.94
CA THR A 39 1.45 -1.17 -8.50
C THR A 39 0.45 -2.22 -8.02
N ARG A 40 -0.81 -2.17 -8.45
CA ARG A 40 -1.83 -3.14 -8.08
C ARG A 40 -1.51 -4.53 -8.60
N ARG A 41 -1.17 -4.64 -9.91
CA ARG A 41 -0.74 -5.89 -10.54
C ARG A 41 0.44 -6.52 -9.82
N LEU A 42 1.45 -5.71 -9.47
CA LEU A 42 2.62 -6.17 -8.73
C LEU A 42 2.25 -6.65 -7.33
N ALA A 43 1.41 -5.92 -6.59
CA ALA A 43 0.94 -6.34 -5.27
C ALA A 43 0.19 -7.68 -5.34
N GLN A 44 -0.62 -7.91 -6.37
CA GLN A 44 -1.33 -9.17 -6.60
C GLN A 44 -0.39 -10.33 -6.91
N ARG A 45 0.67 -10.11 -7.69
CA ARG A 45 1.74 -11.10 -7.92
C ARG A 45 2.44 -11.52 -6.63
N PHE A 46 2.46 -10.66 -5.64
CA PHE A 46 2.97 -10.95 -4.29
C PHE A 46 1.88 -11.39 -3.29
N GLY A 47 0.66 -11.68 -3.75
CA GLY A 47 -0.38 -12.28 -2.92
C GLY A 47 -1.42 -11.31 -2.34
N ALA A 48 -1.44 -10.03 -2.76
CA ALA A 48 -2.57 -9.17 -2.42
C ALA A 48 -3.86 -9.74 -3.03
N ARG A 49 -4.80 -10.15 -2.18
CA ARG A 49 -6.04 -10.82 -2.61
C ARG A 49 -7.01 -9.89 -3.34
N LEU A 50 -6.99 -8.62 -3.01
CA LEU A 50 -7.85 -7.58 -3.54
C LEU A 50 -7.09 -6.26 -3.53
N THR A 51 -7.27 -5.46 -4.57
CA THR A 51 -6.64 -4.16 -4.70
C THR A 51 -7.67 -3.06 -4.99
N TYR A 52 -7.28 -1.82 -4.77
CA TYR A 52 -8.13 -0.66 -4.98
C TYR A 52 -7.45 0.32 -5.93
N THR A 53 -8.22 0.98 -6.80
CA THR A 53 -7.71 2.06 -7.64
C THR A 53 -7.27 3.25 -6.79
N GLU A 54 -6.62 4.22 -7.41
CA GLU A 54 -6.53 5.54 -6.81
C GLU A 54 -7.92 6.15 -6.63
N MET A 55 -8.02 7.20 -5.79
CA MET A 55 -9.33 7.82 -5.55
C MET A 55 -9.78 8.67 -6.74
N VAL A 56 -10.96 8.38 -7.24
CA VAL A 56 -11.54 8.96 -8.44
C VAL A 56 -12.75 9.83 -8.09
N ASN A 57 -12.84 11.03 -8.66
CA ASN A 57 -13.98 11.91 -8.45
C ASN A 57 -15.22 11.36 -9.19
N ALA A 58 -16.29 11.06 -8.45
CA ALA A 58 -17.53 10.55 -9.03
C ALA A 58 -18.15 11.53 -10.06
N THR A 59 -18.19 12.82 -9.74
CA THR A 59 -18.67 13.86 -10.67
C THR A 59 -17.77 13.98 -11.91
N GLY A 60 -16.44 13.87 -11.74
CA GLY A 60 -15.50 13.90 -12.85
C GLY A 60 -15.66 12.72 -13.82
N LEU A 61 -16.09 11.55 -13.34
CA LEU A 61 -16.44 10.41 -14.21
C LEU A 61 -17.67 10.71 -15.06
N VAL A 62 -18.72 11.27 -14.47
CA VAL A 62 -19.96 11.62 -15.16
C VAL A 62 -19.72 12.59 -16.32
N HIS A 63 -18.76 13.50 -16.16
CA HIS A 63 -18.37 14.44 -17.21
C HIS A 63 -17.33 13.89 -18.20
N GLU A 64 -17.14 12.58 -18.24
CA GLU A 64 -16.25 11.85 -19.17
C GLU A 64 -14.82 12.41 -19.25
N SER A 65 -14.32 12.96 -18.15
CA SER A 65 -12.95 13.46 -18.06
C SER A 65 -11.95 12.35 -18.33
N ASN A 66 -11.20 12.45 -19.43
CA ASN A 66 -10.13 11.50 -19.76
C ASN A 66 -9.14 11.30 -18.61
N GLN A 67 -8.76 12.37 -17.91
CA GLN A 67 -7.86 12.30 -16.75
C GLN A 67 -8.45 11.48 -15.61
N THR A 68 -9.78 11.53 -15.43
CA THR A 68 -10.47 10.77 -14.40
C THR A 68 -10.52 9.28 -14.76
N TRP A 69 -10.83 8.95 -16.02
CA TRP A 69 -10.85 7.58 -16.52
C TRP A 69 -9.46 6.90 -16.49
N GLN A 70 -8.39 7.67 -16.71
CA GLN A 70 -7.02 7.18 -16.64
C GLN A 70 -6.66 6.60 -15.25
N LEU A 71 -7.28 7.08 -14.17
CA LEU A 71 -7.10 6.54 -12.82
C LEU A 71 -7.79 5.18 -12.60
N LEU A 72 -8.72 4.82 -13.49
CA LEU A 72 -9.44 3.54 -13.51
C LEU A 72 -8.84 2.52 -14.48
N GLU A 73 -7.74 2.83 -15.17
CA GLU A 73 -7.11 1.85 -16.07
C GLU A 73 -6.64 0.61 -15.33
N THR A 74 -6.84 -0.55 -15.97
CA THR A 74 -6.45 -1.87 -15.47
C THR A 74 -5.72 -2.63 -16.57
N PHE A 75 -4.81 -3.54 -16.19
CA PHE A 75 -4.30 -4.54 -17.13
C PHE A 75 -5.30 -5.69 -17.31
N ALA A 76 -5.23 -6.36 -18.47
CA ALA A 76 -6.12 -7.48 -18.78
C ALA A 76 -5.92 -8.69 -17.85
N ASP A 77 -4.70 -8.88 -17.35
CA ASP A 77 -4.28 -9.94 -16.44
C ASP A 77 -4.26 -9.48 -14.96
N GLU A 78 -4.77 -8.29 -14.67
CA GLU A 78 -4.93 -7.82 -13.29
C GLU A 78 -6.03 -8.61 -12.59
N GLY A 79 -5.78 -9.05 -11.37
CA GLY A 79 -6.77 -9.74 -10.53
C GLY A 79 -7.89 -8.82 -10.04
N PRO A 80 -8.64 -9.20 -9.00
CA PRO A 80 -9.78 -8.42 -8.53
C PRO A 80 -9.40 -6.99 -8.11
N VAL A 81 -10.09 -6.01 -8.68
CA VAL A 81 -9.89 -4.58 -8.42
C VAL A 81 -11.20 -3.93 -8.00
N VAL A 82 -11.14 -3.05 -7.00
CA VAL A 82 -12.24 -2.20 -6.54
C VAL A 82 -12.05 -0.79 -7.07
N ALA A 83 -13.08 -0.21 -7.68
CA ALA A 83 -13.07 1.20 -8.07
C ALA A 83 -13.29 2.08 -6.84
N HIS A 84 -12.31 2.92 -6.48
CA HIS A 84 -12.34 3.74 -5.26
C HIS A 84 -12.74 5.18 -5.58
N LEU A 85 -13.97 5.57 -5.21
CA LEU A 85 -14.58 6.85 -5.56
C LEU A 85 -14.64 7.82 -4.39
N TYR A 86 -14.60 9.12 -4.69
CA TYR A 86 -14.92 10.17 -3.73
C TYR A 86 -15.89 11.19 -4.33
N GLY A 87 -16.70 11.80 -3.49
CA GLY A 87 -17.70 12.79 -3.84
C GLY A 87 -18.65 13.02 -2.67
N ALA A 88 -19.67 13.86 -2.88
CA ALA A 88 -20.70 14.15 -1.89
C ALA A 88 -22.13 14.15 -2.49
N ASP A 89 -22.26 13.93 -3.80
CA ASP A 89 -23.53 13.92 -4.50
C ASP A 89 -23.99 12.49 -4.85
N PRO A 90 -25.11 11.98 -4.28
CA PRO A 90 -25.62 10.64 -4.57
C PRO A 90 -25.95 10.39 -6.06
N ALA A 91 -26.39 11.42 -6.81
CA ALA A 91 -26.72 11.26 -8.23
C ALA A 91 -25.47 11.02 -9.07
N SER A 92 -24.39 11.77 -8.81
CA SER A 92 -23.09 11.55 -9.46
C SER A 92 -22.52 10.16 -9.14
N PHE A 93 -22.67 9.68 -7.90
CA PHE A 93 -22.25 8.33 -7.56
C PHE A 93 -23.06 7.25 -8.28
N ALA A 94 -24.37 7.42 -8.42
CA ALA A 94 -25.22 6.47 -9.15
C ALA A 94 -24.83 6.40 -10.62
N GLU A 95 -24.59 7.53 -11.27
CA GLU A 95 -24.18 7.57 -12.67
C GLU A 95 -22.78 7.01 -12.88
N ALA A 96 -21.82 7.41 -12.06
CA ALA A 96 -20.46 6.84 -12.07
C ALA A 96 -20.49 5.30 -11.88
N ALA A 97 -21.38 4.80 -11.00
CA ALA A 97 -21.55 3.37 -10.78
C ALA A 97 -22.06 2.62 -12.01
N ARG A 98 -23.01 3.17 -12.75
CA ARG A 98 -23.49 2.59 -14.02
C ARG A 98 -22.35 2.51 -15.05
N GLN A 99 -21.60 3.58 -15.21
CA GLN A 99 -20.48 3.63 -16.14
C GLN A 99 -19.38 2.63 -15.76
N ILE A 100 -19.03 2.52 -14.47
CA ILE A 100 -18.05 1.56 -13.97
C ILE A 100 -18.53 0.12 -14.19
N ALA A 101 -19.77 -0.19 -13.84
CA ALA A 101 -20.35 -1.52 -14.02
C ALA A 101 -20.36 -1.96 -15.49
N ALA A 102 -20.66 -1.03 -16.42
CA ALA A 102 -20.64 -1.30 -17.86
C ALA A 102 -19.25 -1.73 -18.38
N THR A 103 -18.16 -1.36 -17.70
CA THR A 103 -16.80 -1.79 -18.09
C THR A 103 -16.52 -3.27 -17.80
N SER A 104 -17.27 -3.90 -16.91
CA SER A 104 -17.06 -5.27 -16.42
C SER A 104 -15.63 -5.56 -15.87
N ARG A 105 -14.91 -4.52 -15.44
CA ARG A 105 -13.50 -4.62 -14.98
C ARG A 105 -13.34 -4.68 -13.47
N PHE A 106 -14.35 -4.23 -12.73
CA PHE A 106 -14.28 -4.06 -11.28
C PHE A 106 -15.18 -5.06 -10.55
N CYS A 107 -14.68 -5.56 -9.42
CA CYS A 107 -15.44 -6.50 -8.60
C CYS A 107 -16.30 -5.81 -7.51
N ALA A 108 -16.08 -4.52 -7.27
CA ALA A 108 -16.84 -3.71 -6.32
C ALA A 108 -16.58 -2.21 -6.56
N ILE A 109 -17.40 -1.37 -5.96
CA ILE A 109 -17.22 0.08 -5.86
C ILE A 109 -16.99 0.44 -4.40
N ASP A 110 -15.95 1.23 -4.10
CA ASP A 110 -15.64 1.70 -2.74
C ASP A 110 -15.81 3.21 -2.62
N ILE A 111 -16.38 3.64 -1.49
CA ILE A 111 -16.60 5.04 -1.18
C ILE A 111 -15.50 5.53 -0.23
N ASN A 112 -14.77 6.56 -0.62
CA ASN A 112 -13.81 7.23 0.24
C ASN A 112 -14.51 8.10 1.27
N ALA A 113 -14.52 7.66 2.52
CA ALA A 113 -15.00 8.40 3.67
C ALA A 113 -13.89 8.65 4.72
N GLY A 114 -12.61 8.66 4.30
CA GLY A 114 -11.48 8.77 5.22
C GLY A 114 -10.36 9.74 4.84
N CYS A 115 -10.36 10.27 3.60
CA CYS A 115 -9.32 11.20 3.13
C CYS A 115 -9.47 12.58 3.80
N PRO A 116 -8.42 13.08 4.49
CA PRO A 116 -8.48 14.37 5.19
C PRO A 116 -8.03 15.57 4.34
N VAL A 117 -7.63 15.35 3.09
CA VAL A 117 -7.03 16.38 2.24
C VAL A 117 -8.03 17.55 2.02
N PRO A 118 -7.64 18.82 2.23
CA PRO A 118 -8.54 19.97 2.16
C PRO A 118 -9.35 20.05 0.88
N ARG A 119 -8.76 19.85 -0.30
CA ARG A 119 -9.47 19.90 -1.59
C ARG A 119 -10.58 18.83 -1.71
N ILE A 120 -10.52 17.75 -0.91
CA ILE A 120 -11.55 16.71 -0.85
C ILE A 120 -12.60 17.06 0.19
N THR A 121 -12.17 17.53 1.37
CA THR A 121 -13.08 17.84 2.46
C THR A 121 -13.89 19.10 2.22
N HIS A 122 -13.38 20.09 1.48
CA HIS A 122 -14.10 21.32 1.14
C HIS A 122 -15.36 21.07 0.29
N ILE A 123 -15.39 20.00 -0.51
CA ILE A 123 -16.59 19.60 -1.29
C ILE A 123 -17.52 18.65 -0.49
N GLY A 124 -17.31 18.51 0.81
CA GLY A 124 -18.14 17.62 1.66
C GLY A 124 -17.79 16.12 1.55
N ALA A 125 -16.75 15.76 0.79
CA ALA A 125 -16.33 14.39 0.53
C ALA A 125 -15.25 13.89 1.51
N GLY A 126 -14.81 12.64 1.33
CA GLY A 126 -13.75 12.06 2.14
C GLY A 126 -14.12 12.01 3.62
N ALA A 127 -13.21 12.45 4.50
CA ALA A 127 -13.42 12.42 5.94
C ALA A 127 -14.64 13.25 6.42
N MET A 128 -15.16 14.15 5.60
CA MET A 128 -16.37 14.91 5.94
C MET A 128 -17.62 14.05 5.93
N LEU A 129 -17.67 12.95 5.18
CA LEU A 129 -18.80 12.02 5.19
C LEU A 129 -19.02 11.38 6.57
N LEU A 130 -17.94 11.20 7.38
CA LEU A 130 -18.06 10.72 8.76
C LEU A 130 -18.98 11.59 9.64
N ARG A 131 -19.10 12.87 9.32
CA ARG A 131 -19.98 13.82 10.02
C ARG A 131 -21.39 13.87 9.43
N GLN A 132 -21.64 13.12 8.35
CA GLN A 132 -22.88 13.14 7.60
C GLN A 132 -23.40 11.71 7.33
N PRO A 133 -23.72 10.93 8.38
CA PRO A 133 -24.13 9.51 8.22
C PRO A 133 -25.34 9.36 7.28
N ALA A 134 -26.31 10.26 7.35
CA ALA A 134 -27.49 10.25 6.48
C ALA A 134 -27.13 10.43 4.99
N LEU A 135 -26.14 11.27 4.68
CA LEU A 135 -25.63 11.43 3.31
C LEU A 135 -24.89 10.18 2.86
N ALA A 136 -24.00 9.60 3.71
CA ALA A 136 -23.30 8.36 3.41
C ALA A 136 -24.28 7.22 3.10
N ARG A 137 -25.35 7.05 3.88
CA ARG A 137 -26.42 6.09 3.61
C ARG A 137 -27.05 6.30 2.23
N ARG A 138 -27.38 7.55 1.88
CA ARG A 138 -27.98 7.88 0.56
C ARG A 138 -27.03 7.58 -0.58
N ILE A 139 -25.73 7.85 -0.43
CA ILE A 139 -24.72 7.54 -1.46
C ILE A 139 -24.64 6.02 -1.67
N VAL A 140 -24.51 5.24 -0.59
CA VAL A 140 -24.48 3.76 -0.69
C VAL A 140 -25.75 3.24 -1.37
N ALA A 141 -26.93 3.70 -0.95
CA ALA A 141 -28.21 3.28 -1.52
C ALA A 141 -28.34 3.67 -3.02
N ALA A 142 -27.83 4.84 -3.41
CA ALA A 142 -27.86 5.32 -4.80
C ALA A 142 -26.99 4.44 -5.72
N ILE A 143 -25.78 4.05 -5.29
CA ILE A 143 -24.92 3.11 -6.03
C ILE A 143 -25.61 1.74 -6.14
N ARG A 144 -26.15 1.23 -5.04
CA ARG A 144 -26.84 -0.06 -4.99
C ARG A 144 -28.07 -0.13 -5.91
N ALA A 145 -28.78 0.98 -6.03
CA ALA A 145 -29.91 1.07 -6.97
C ALA A 145 -29.47 1.20 -8.44
N ALA A 146 -28.24 1.62 -8.69
CA ALA A 146 -27.73 1.90 -10.03
C ALA A 146 -27.05 0.70 -10.71
N CYS A 147 -26.48 -0.26 -9.94
CA CYS A 147 -25.79 -1.44 -10.47
C CYS A 147 -25.71 -2.59 -9.45
N ASP A 148 -25.36 -3.78 -9.94
CA ASP A 148 -25.24 -5.02 -9.14
C ASP A 148 -23.87 -5.18 -8.45
N LEU A 149 -22.93 -4.24 -8.63
CA LEU A 149 -21.64 -4.32 -7.96
C LEU A 149 -21.79 -4.10 -6.45
N PRO A 150 -21.09 -4.90 -5.61
CA PRO A 150 -21.00 -4.65 -4.18
C PRO A 150 -20.46 -3.26 -3.88
N VAL A 151 -21.00 -2.62 -2.84
CA VAL A 151 -20.53 -1.32 -2.38
C VAL A 151 -19.78 -1.47 -1.09
N THR A 152 -18.55 -0.98 -1.02
CA THR A 152 -17.75 -0.92 0.21
C THR A 152 -17.49 0.53 0.62
N VAL A 153 -17.08 0.72 1.86
CA VAL A 153 -16.76 2.06 2.36
C VAL A 153 -15.44 2.04 3.10
N LYS A 154 -14.51 2.92 2.72
CA LYS A 154 -13.24 3.08 3.44
C LYS A 154 -13.25 4.34 4.29
N THR A 155 -13.07 4.19 5.60
CA THR A 155 -13.23 5.29 6.56
C THR A 155 -12.18 5.28 7.68
N ARG A 156 -12.37 6.18 8.67
CA ARG A 156 -11.60 6.35 9.90
C ARG A 156 -12.51 6.28 11.13
N LEU A 157 -11.94 6.37 12.33
CA LEU A 157 -12.67 6.33 13.61
C LEU A 157 -13.52 7.58 13.89
N GLY A 158 -13.16 8.70 13.30
CA GLY A 158 -13.79 9.98 13.54
C GLY A 158 -12.85 11.14 13.23
N PRO A 159 -13.31 12.40 13.40
CA PRO A 159 -12.47 13.58 13.23
C PRO A 159 -11.33 13.66 14.25
N HIS A 160 -11.63 13.38 15.51
CA HIS A 160 -10.71 13.53 16.64
C HIS A 160 -11.05 12.54 17.77
N PRO A 161 -10.13 12.11 18.65
CA PRO A 161 -10.43 11.18 19.76
C PRO A 161 -11.58 11.58 20.67
N ARG A 162 -11.83 12.89 20.84
CA ARG A 162 -12.98 13.40 21.60
C ARG A 162 -14.30 13.36 20.80
N GLN A 163 -14.27 12.97 19.53
CA GLN A 163 -15.41 12.95 18.63
C GLN A 163 -15.37 11.65 17.80
N VAL A 164 -15.71 10.55 18.46
CA VAL A 164 -15.87 9.24 17.82
C VAL A 164 -17.16 9.27 16.99
N ALA A 165 -17.05 9.11 15.69
CA ALA A 165 -18.18 9.19 14.76
C ALA A 165 -18.50 7.86 14.07
N ILE A 166 -17.63 6.86 14.24
CA ILE A 166 -17.69 5.61 13.47
C ILE A 166 -18.95 4.78 13.70
N PHE A 167 -19.56 4.81 14.90
CA PHE A 167 -20.70 3.94 15.22
C PHE A 167 -21.97 4.34 14.48
N ASP A 168 -22.30 5.64 14.45
CA ASP A 168 -23.45 6.14 13.70
C ASP A 168 -23.21 6.04 12.19
N PHE A 169 -21.98 6.25 11.77
CA PHE A 169 -21.56 6.08 10.38
C PHE A 169 -21.67 4.62 9.93
N LEU A 170 -21.19 3.65 10.74
CA LEU A 170 -21.32 2.21 10.47
C LEU A 170 -22.79 1.84 10.25
N ARG A 171 -23.67 2.17 11.18
CA ARG A 171 -25.12 1.90 11.05
C ARG A 171 -25.68 2.48 9.75
N ALA A 172 -25.35 3.72 9.44
CA ALA A 172 -25.85 4.39 8.25
C ALA A 172 -25.42 3.70 6.95
N VAL A 173 -24.14 3.30 6.83
CA VAL A 173 -23.68 2.62 5.61
C VAL A 173 -24.20 1.20 5.50
N GLU A 174 -24.39 0.49 6.61
CA GLU A 174 -25.04 -0.82 6.66
C GLU A 174 -26.51 -0.73 6.21
N ASP A 175 -27.26 0.26 6.71
CA ASP A 175 -28.65 0.51 6.33
C ASP A 175 -28.79 0.98 4.86
N GLY A 176 -27.70 1.55 4.29
CA GLY A 176 -27.58 1.83 2.87
C GLY A 176 -27.31 0.59 2.02
N GLY A 177 -26.91 -0.53 2.62
CA GLY A 177 -26.60 -1.79 1.94
C GLY A 177 -25.12 -1.97 1.60
N ALA A 178 -24.20 -1.39 2.36
CA ALA A 178 -22.76 -1.65 2.19
C ALA A 178 -22.42 -3.12 2.42
N ALA A 179 -21.50 -3.67 1.60
CA ALA A 179 -21.07 -5.06 1.66
C ALA A 179 -19.85 -5.30 2.57
N ALA A 180 -19.06 -4.26 2.85
CA ALA A 180 -17.93 -4.29 3.79
C ALA A 180 -17.50 -2.87 4.20
N LEU A 181 -16.82 -2.77 5.34
CA LEU A 181 -16.22 -1.54 5.85
C LEU A 181 -14.70 -1.71 5.99
N ALA A 182 -13.89 -0.91 5.27
CA ALA A 182 -12.46 -0.82 5.51
C ALA A 182 -12.17 0.31 6.51
N LEU A 183 -11.71 -0.06 7.70
CA LEU A 183 -11.54 0.86 8.82
C LEU A 183 -10.07 1.16 9.10
N HIS A 184 -9.65 2.41 8.87
CA HIS A 184 -8.35 2.87 9.33
C HIS A 184 -8.47 3.25 10.81
N GLY A 185 -7.82 2.48 11.68
CA GLY A 185 -7.91 2.60 13.15
C GLY A 185 -7.23 3.85 13.72
N ARG A 186 -7.31 4.99 13.01
CA ARG A 186 -6.85 6.31 13.44
C ARG A 186 -7.93 7.36 13.20
N PHE A 187 -7.89 8.41 14.00
CA PHE A 187 -8.70 9.61 13.78
C PHE A 187 -8.12 10.48 12.65
N THR A 188 -8.96 11.31 12.06
CA THR A 188 -8.57 12.22 10.97
C THR A 188 -7.45 13.16 11.41
N SER A 189 -7.52 13.70 12.62
CA SER A 189 -6.50 14.59 13.20
C SER A 189 -5.12 13.96 13.40
N GLN A 190 -5.03 12.63 13.46
CA GLN A 190 -3.75 11.91 13.58
C GLN A 190 -3.02 11.77 12.23
N GLY A 191 -3.71 11.98 11.11
CA GLY A 191 -3.12 11.73 9.78
C GLY A 191 -2.64 10.29 9.65
N HIS A 192 -1.32 10.10 9.58
CA HIS A 192 -0.66 8.79 9.50
C HIS A 192 0.32 8.54 10.66
N THR A 193 0.27 9.36 11.70
CA THR A 193 1.15 9.30 12.88
C THR A 193 0.43 8.73 14.10
N GLY A 194 1.17 8.39 15.13
CA GLY A 194 0.64 7.83 16.36
C GLY A 194 0.17 6.38 16.25
N ALA A 195 -0.28 5.82 17.35
CA ALA A 195 -0.77 4.45 17.43
C ALA A 195 -2.14 4.29 16.77
N VAL A 196 -2.42 3.09 16.28
CA VAL A 196 -3.76 2.64 15.88
C VAL A 196 -4.54 2.27 17.15
N ASP A 197 -5.79 2.69 17.25
CA ASP A 197 -6.68 2.32 18.33
C ASP A 197 -7.33 0.96 18.03
N LEU A 198 -6.64 -0.12 18.40
CA LEU A 198 -7.10 -1.48 18.16
C LEU A 198 -8.33 -1.83 18.99
N ALA A 199 -8.47 -1.29 20.20
CA ALA A 199 -9.63 -1.51 21.06
C ALA A 199 -10.90 -0.95 20.40
N LEU A 200 -10.83 0.27 19.86
CA LEU A 200 -11.97 0.87 19.17
C LEU A 200 -12.27 0.14 17.84
N VAL A 201 -11.25 -0.38 17.14
CA VAL A 201 -11.46 -1.22 15.94
C VAL A 201 -12.18 -2.53 16.33
N ALA A 202 -11.81 -3.16 17.44
CA ALA A 202 -12.48 -4.36 17.98
C ALA A 202 -13.96 -4.07 18.32
N ASP A 203 -14.23 -2.95 18.97
CA ASP A 203 -15.60 -2.49 19.28
C ASP A 203 -16.44 -2.29 18.02
N VAL A 204 -15.87 -1.67 16.99
CA VAL A 204 -16.55 -1.51 15.69
C VAL A 204 -16.84 -2.87 15.06
N ARG A 205 -15.86 -3.77 15.05
CA ARG A 205 -16.01 -5.11 14.52
C ARG A 205 -17.10 -5.89 15.25
N ALA A 206 -17.16 -5.81 16.59
CA ALA A 206 -18.15 -6.51 17.38
C ALA A 206 -19.61 -6.03 17.11
N ARG A 207 -19.78 -4.78 16.73
CA ARG A 207 -21.11 -4.17 16.43
C ARG A 207 -21.49 -4.23 14.95
N ALA A 208 -20.51 -4.52 14.06
CA ALA A 208 -20.75 -4.56 12.62
C ALA A 208 -21.52 -5.81 12.21
N ARG A 209 -22.53 -5.62 11.35
CA ARG A 209 -23.27 -6.67 10.66
C ARG A 209 -22.60 -7.11 9.34
N ILE A 210 -21.67 -6.29 8.85
CA ILE A 210 -20.90 -6.52 7.64
C ILE A 210 -19.43 -6.81 7.97
N PRO A 211 -18.66 -7.47 7.08
CA PRO A 211 -17.22 -7.67 7.28
C PRO A 211 -16.50 -6.34 7.51
N VAL A 212 -15.61 -6.32 8.52
CA VAL A 212 -14.69 -5.20 8.78
C VAL A 212 -13.30 -5.59 8.30
N ILE A 213 -12.70 -4.74 7.48
CA ILE A 213 -11.33 -4.86 6.96
C ILE A 213 -10.45 -3.91 7.78
N GLY A 214 -9.48 -4.45 8.50
CA GLY A 214 -8.60 -3.66 9.38
C GLY A 214 -7.47 -2.98 8.59
N ASN A 215 -7.27 -1.68 8.83
CA ASN A 215 -6.24 -0.89 8.16
C ASN A 215 -5.47 -0.01 9.16
N GLY A 216 -4.17 0.16 8.92
CA GLY A 216 -3.29 1.04 9.68
C GLY A 216 -2.30 0.31 10.58
N GLY A 217 -1.05 0.76 10.57
CA GLY A 217 0.01 0.23 11.43
C GLY A 217 0.54 -1.16 11.05
N ILE A 218 0.06 -1.78 9.97
CA ILE A 218 0.49 -3.10 9.51
C ILE A 218 1.73 -2.92 8.63
N ALA A 219 2.90 -3.36 9.12
CA ALA A 219 4.18 -3.20 8.45
C ALA A 219 4.97 -4.53 8.30
N ASP A 220 4.53 -5.60 8.97
CA ASP A 220 5.13 -6.92 9.00
C ASP A 220 4.14 -7.96 9.54
N ALA A 221 4.55 -9.23 9.58
CA ALA A 221 3.73 -10.32 10.09
C ALA A 221 3.40 -10.17 11.59
N ALA A 222 4.30 -9.62 12.40
CA ALA A 222 4.07 -9.42 13.82
C ALA A 222 2.96 -8.41 14.09
N SER A 223 3.01 -7.25 13.42
CA SER A 223 1.96 -6.23 13.49
C SER A 223 0.64 -6.71 12.90
N ALA A 224 0.67 -7.55 11.86
CA ALA A 224 -0.50 -8.18 11.28
C ALA A 224 -1.18 -9.16 12.25
N ARG A 225 -0.40 -10.06 12.88
CA ARG A 225 -0.91 -10.99 13.90
C ARG A 225 -1.52 -10.25 15.07
N ARG A 226 -0.80 -9.24 15.58
CA ARG A 226 -1.30 -8.40 16.67
C ARG A 226 -2.63 -7.74 16.30
N PHE A 227 -2.72 -7.16 15.09
CA PHE A 227 -3.96 -6.53 14.64
C PHE A 227 -5.12 -7.53 14.61
N LEU A 228 -4.92 -8.72 14.06
CA LEU A 228 -5.95 -9.76 14.00
C LEU A 228 -6.35 -10.27 15.38
N SER A 229 -5.39 -10.58 16.25
CA SER A 229 -5.67 -11.14 17.59
C SER A 229 -6.42 -10.15 18.49
N GLU A 230 -6.12 -8.85 18.39
CA GLU A 230 -6.76 -7.83 19.21
C GLU A 230 -8.11 -7.37 18.65
N THR A 231 -8.38 -7.54 17.33
CA THR A 231 -9.57 -6.96 16.71
C THR A 231 -10.56 -7.95 16.11
N GLY A 232 -10.11 -9.13 15.72
CA GLY A 232 -10.95 -10.14 15.05
C GLY A 232 -11.54 -9.70 13.69
N VAL A 233 -10.91 -8.77 12.98
CA VAL A 233 -11.36 -8.31 11.66
C VAL A 233 -11.28 -9.42 10.61
N ALA A 234 -12.12 -9.33 9.57
CA ALA A 234 -12.23 -10.36 8.53
C ALA A 234 -11.04 -10.39 7.56
N ALA A 235 -10.39 -9.26 7.36
CA ALA A 235 -9.26 -9.10 6.44
C ALA A 235 -8.34 -7.97 6.89
N LEU A 236 -7.11 -7.97 6.41
CA LEU A 236 -6.14 -6.89 6.65
C LEU A 236 -5.91 -6.07 5.38
N MET A 237 -5.76 -4.77 5.52
CA MET A 237 -5.47 -3.86 4.42
C MET A 237 -4.16 -3.12 4.69
N ILE A 238 -3.17 -3.29 3.80
CA ILE A 238 -1.85 -2.67 3.89
C ILE A 238 -1.78 -1.47 2.94
N GLY A 239 -1.35 -0.32 3.46
CA GLY A 239 -1.13 0.88 2.66
C GLY A 239 0.36 1.21 2.54
N LYS A 240 0.79 2.26 3.22
CA LYS A 240 2.12 2.88 3.11
C LYS A 240 3.30 1.91 3.18
N ALA A 241 3.18 0.81 3.93
CA ALA A 241 4.23 -0.19 4.07
C ALA A 241 4.46 -1.02 2.80
N ALA A 242 3.50 -1.04 1.85
CA ALA A 242 3.64 -1.73 0.58
C ALA A 242 4.40 -0.91 -0.48
N ILE A 243 4.55 0.42 -0.29
CA ILE A 243 5.21 1.28 -1.27
C ILE A 243 6.71 0.94 -1.35
N GLY A 244 7.17 0.45 -2.51
CA GLY A 244 8.54 -0.02 -2.73
C GLY A 244 8.88 -1.31 -1.96
N ARG A 245 7.86 -2.00 -1.47
CA ARG A 245 7.98 -3.26 -0.73
C ARG A 245 6.79 -4.19 -1.06
N PRO A 246 6.53 -4.51 -2.34
CA PRO A 246 5.37 -5.31 -2.74
C PRO A 246 5.38 -6.72 -2.14
N TRP A 247 6.55 -7.29 -1.84
CA TRP A 247 6.68 -8.60 -1.18
C TRP A 247 6.11 -8.65 0.24
N ILE A 248 5.71 -7.50 0.83
CA ILE A 248 5.07 -7.46 2.15
C ILE A 248 3.80 -8.32 2.21
N PHE A 249 3.07 -8.47 1.10
CA PHE A 249 1.86 -9.30 1.05
C PHE A 249 2.21 -10.77 1.24
N ARG A 250 3.24 -11.26 0.53
CA ARG A 250 3.78 -12.62 0.69
C ARG A 250 4.29 -12.86 2.11
N ASP A 251 5.11 -11.93 2.63
CA ASP A 251 5.75 -12.04 3.93
C ASP A 251 4.71 -12.04 5.07
N VAL A 252 3.68 -11.19 4.97
CA VAL A 252 2.59 -11.15 5.96
C VAL A 252 1.74 -12.41 5.87
N ALA A 253 1.35 -12.85 4.68
CA ALA A 253 0.54 -14.05 4.51
C ALA A 253 1.27 -15.30 5.05
N ALA A 254 2.54 -15.48 4.71
CA ALA A 254 3.36 -16.60 5.22
C ALA A 254 3.49 -16.57 6.74
N GLY A 255 3.76 -15.40 7.33
CA GLY A 255 3.88 -15.30 8.79
C GLY A 255 2.54 -15.37 9.54
N LEU A 256 1.39 -15.22 8.86
CA LEU A 256 0.08 -15.49 9.43
C LEU A 256 -0.24 -17.00 9.38
N ALA A 257 0.15 -17.68 8.29
CA ALA A 257 -0.07 -19.12 8.12
C ALA A 257 0.80 -19.95 9.09
N ASP A 258 2.05 -19.55 9.30
CA ASP A 258 2.98 -20.21 10.24
C ASP A 258 3.65 -19.17 11.18
N PRO A 259 3.13 -19.00 12.40
CA PRO A 259 3.72 -18.10 13.38
C PRO A 259 5.14 -18.49 13.84
N GLY A 260 5.53 -19.75 13.68
CA GLY A 260 6.84 -20.28 14.03
C GLY A 260 7.85 -20.25 12.88
N ALA A 261 7.42 -20.01 11.66
CA ALA A 261 8.34 -19.87 10.54
C ALA A 261 9.34 -18.74 10.85
N PRO A 262 10.65 -18.96 10.66
CA PRO A 262 11.61 -17.87 10.70
C PRO A 262 11.09 -16.85 9.70
N GLY A 263 10.66 -15.69 10.21
CA GLY A 263 9.94 -14.72 9.41
C GLY A 263 10.71 -14.54 8.09
N LEU A 264 9.98 -14.67 6.97
CA LEU A 264 10.44 -14.14 5.68
C LEU A 264 10.60 -12.60 5.79
N ALA A 265 10.90 -12.15 7.01
CA ALA A 265 11.09 -10.77 7.42
C ALA A 265 12.45 -10.30 6.90
N GLY A 266 12.58 -10.30 5.61
CA GLY A 266 13.78 -9.82 4.96
C GLY A 266 13.44 -9.08 3.69
N ARG A 267 14.15 -8.00 3.48
CA ARG A 267 14.29 -7.46 2.15
C ARG A 267 14.73 -8.60 1.22
N PRO A 268 14.17 -8.74 0.01
CA PRO A 268 14.64 -9.71 -0.96
C PRO A 268 16.14 -9.51 -1.21
N ASP A 269 16.83 -10.51 -1.71
CA ASP A 269 18.19 -10.33 -2.14
C ASP A 269 18.31 -9.21 -3.19
N LEU A 270 19.54 -8.79 -3.50
CA LEU A 270 19.73 -7.65 -4.39
C LEU A 270 19.29 -7.96 -5.82
N TYR A 271 19.32 -9.23 -6.22
CA TYR A 271 18.88 -9.67 -7.55
C TYR A 271 17.35 -9.62 -7.66
N GLU A 272 16.62 -10.20 -6.68
CA GLU A 272 15.15 -10.13 -6.64
C GLU A 272 14.69 -8.67 -6.54
N LEU A 273 15.31 -7.86 -5.69
CA LEU A 273 15.01 -6.43 -5.56
C LEU A 273 15.15 -5.70 -6.90
N ARG A 274 16.25 -5.94 -7.61
CA ARG A 274 16.50 -5.39 -8.94
C ARG A 274 15.41 -5.80 -9.93
N SER A 275 15.12 -7.10 -9.99
CA SER A 275 14.11 -7.67 -10.89
C SER A 275 12.73 -7.08 -10.65
N VAL A 276 12.31 -6.99 -9.39
CA VAL A 276 11.01 -6.41 -8.99
C VAL A 276 10.93 -4.92 -9.35
N LEU A 277 11.97 -4.15 -9.07
CA LEU A 277 11.99 -2.72 -9.37
C LEU A 277 11.87 -2.47 -10.87
N PHE A 278 12.68 -3.15 -11.69
CA PHE A 278 12.65 -2.95 -13.15
C PHE A 278 11.39 -3.54 -13.80
N GLY A 279 10.86 -4.63 -13.29
CA GLY A 279 9.56 -5.15 -13.72
C GLY A 279 8.44 -4.15 -13.47
N HIS A 280 8.41 -3.51 -12.30
CA HIS A 280 7.44 -2.47 -11.97
C HIS A 280 7.58 -1.23 -12.88
N LEU A 281 8.81 -0.77 -13.13
CA LEU A 281 9.08 0.35 -14.03
C LEU A 281 8.68 0.02 -15.48
N ALA A 282 8.96 -1.20 -15.95
CA ALA A 282 8.54 -1.65 -17.29
C ALA A 282 7.02 -1.67 -17.45
N ASP A 283 6.30 -2.17 -16.44
CA ASP A 283 4.82 -2.12 -16.40
C ASP A 283 4.30 -0.67 -16.45
N GLU A 284 4.99 0.29 -15.79
CA GLU A 284 4.63 1.71 -15.84
C GLU A 284 4.86 2.32 -17.23
N VAL A 285 5.95 2.00 -17.88
CA VAL A 285 6.21 2.43 -19.29
C VAL A 285 5.12 1.88 -20.21
N GLU A 286 4.77 0.60 -20.09
CA GLU A 286 3.73 -0.01 -20.93
C GLU A 286 2.36 0.62 -20.67
N ARG A 287 2.00 0.87 -19.42
CA ARG A 287 0.77 1.59 -19.07
C ARG A 287 0.70 2.94 -19.77
N LEU A 288 1.77 3.73 -19.72
CA LEU A 288 1.81 5.05 -20.35
C LEU A 288 1.77 4.98 -21.87
N LYS A 289 2.39 3.98 -22.50
CA LYS A 289 2.27 3.73 -23.96
C LYS A 289 0.84 3.39 -24.34
N VAL A 290 0.15 2.55 -23.58
CA VAL A 290 -1.26 2.21 -23.80
C VAL A 290 -2.13 3.46 -23.65
N MET A 291 -1.90 4.25 -22.61
CA MET A 291 -2.64 5.49 -22.37
C MET A 291 -2.42 6.53 -23.47
N ALA A 292 -1.20 6.71 -23.95
CA ALA A 292 -0.90 7.63 -25.06
C ALA A 292 -1.64 7.26 -26.36
N ARG A 293 -1.84 5.94 -26.60
CA ARG A 293 -2.63 5.45 -27.74
C ARG A 293 -4.14 5.67 -27.56
N LYS A 294 -4.64 5.50 -26.33
CA LYS A 294 -6.07 5.55 -26.01
C LYS A 294 -6.59 6.98 -25.80
N TYR A 295 -5.77 7.83 -25.23
CA TYR A 295 -6.10 9.21 -24.90
C TYR A 295 -5.11 10.14 -25.62
N PRO A 296 -5.54 10.85 -26.70
CA PRO A 296 -4.68 11.79 -27.41
C PRO A 296 -4.05 12.79 -26.44
N LEU A 297 -2.74 12.87 -26.43
CA LEU A 297 -1.97 13.77 -25.59
C LEU A 297 -1.60 15.05 -26.36
N PRO A 298 -1.44 16.21 -25.72
CA PRO A 298 -0.89 17.42 -26.32
C PRO A 298 0.48 17.15 -26.96
N ALA A 299 0.82 17.88 -28.01
CA ALA A 299 2.08 17.67 -28.78
C ALA A 299 3.35 17.89 -27.96
N ASP A 300 3.26 18.63 -26.86
CA ASP A 300 4.35 18.91 -25.91
C ASP A 300 4.46 17.87 -24.77
N THR A 301 3.67 16.80 -24.82
CA THR A 301 3.70 15.75 -23.80
C THR A 301 5.01 14.97 -23.88
N LEU A 302 5.58 14.70 -22.71
CA LEU A 302 6.79 13.88 -22.60
C LEU A 302 6.59 12.50 -23.24
N ASP A 303 7.66 11.98 -23.84
CA ASP A 303 7.72 10.58 -24.26
C ASP A 303 7.32 9.65 -23.10
N PRO A 304 6.55 8.55 -23.34
CA PRO A 304 6.09 7.64 -22.32
C PRO A 304 7.18 7.07 -21.42
N GLU A 305 8.38 6.82 -21.94
CA GLU A 305 9.52 6.35 -21.15
C GLU A 305 9.98 7.44 -20.16
N ALA A 306 10.20 8.66 -20.67
CA ALA A 306 10.62 9.78 -19.84
C ALA A 306 9.55 10.12 -18.78
N ALA A 307 8.27 10.07 -19.15
CA ALA A 307 7.15 10.29 -18.22
C ALA A 307 7.11 9.19 -17.13
N ALA A 308 7.31 7.93 -17.51
CA ALA A 308 7.41 6.82 -16.56
C ALA A 308 8.56 7.01 -15.57
N VAL A 309 9.76 7.30 -16.06
CA VAL A 309 10.96 7.51 -15.21
C VAL A 309 10.72 8.65 -14.23
N ILE A 310 10.12 9.76 -14.67
CA ILE A 310 9.82 10.90 -13.81
C ILE A 310 8.77 10.54 -12.74
N GLY A 311 7.67 9.91 -13.15
CA GLY A 311 6.60 9.50 -12.25
C GLY A 311 7.04 8.44 -11.22
N PHE A 312 7.96 7.55 -11.63
CA PHE A 312 8.43 6.46 -10.80
C PHE A 312 9.44 6.86 -9.71
N ARG A 313 9.90 8.11 -9.66
CA ARG A 313 10.89 8.60 -8.69
C ARG A 313 10.49 8.35 -7.23
N CYS A 314 9.21 8.51 -6.91
CA CYS A 314 8.69 8.23 -5.57
C CYS A 314 8.84 6.73 -5.19
N HIS A 315 8.75 5.82 -6.16
CA HIS A 315 8.97 4.38 -5.97
C HIS A 315 10.46 4.05 -5.82
N PHE A 316 11.36 4.63 -6.62
CA PHE A 316 12.81 4.41 -6.49
C PHE A 316 13.29 4.65 -5.06
N PHE A 317 12.92 5.79 -4.46
CA PHE A 317 13.34 6.11 -3.10
C PHE A 317 12.84 5.09 -2.06
N ARG A 318 11.73 4.45 -2.33
CA ARG A 318 11.16 3.42 -1.44
C ARG A 318 11.85 2.07 -1.64
N TYR A 319 12.04 1.67 -2.89
CA TYR A 319 12.77 0.43 -3.23
C TYR A 319 14.19 0.43 -2.68
N LEU A 320 14.90 1.54 -2.84
CA LEU A 320 16.30 1.67 -2.43
C LEU A 320 16.48 2.09 -0.96
N SER A 321 15.39 2.38 -0.24
CA SER A 321 15.45 2.83 1.17
C SER A 321 16.20 1.84 2.05
N GLY A 322 17.18 2.32 2.82
CA GLY A 322 17.99 1.50 3.73
C GLY A 322 19.22 0.84 3.07
N LEU A 323 19.42 0.98 1.75
CA LEU A 323 20.69 0.58 1.10
C LEU A 323 21.76 1.64 1.28
N ARG A 324 23.00 1.22 1.31
CA ARG A 324 24.17 2.12 1.22
C ARG A 324 24.19 2.82 -0.15
N GLY A 325 24.54 4.10 -0.18
CA GLY A 325 24.59 4.87 -1.44
C GLY A 325 23.28 5.51 -1.86
N VAL A 326 22.13 5.23 -1.22
CA VAL A 326 20.83 5.88 -1.55
C VAL A 326 20.89 7.40 -1.45
N ALA A 327 21.59 7.94 -0.45
CA ALA A 327 21.76 9.38 -0.31
C ALA A 327 22.47 10.00 -1.51
N TRP A 328 23.51 9.31 -2.01
CA TRP A 328 24.24 9.70 -3.23
C TRP A 328 23.36 9.60 -4.47
N ALA A 329 22.60 8.52 -4.62
CA ALA A 329 21.71 8.32 -5.77
C ALA A 329 20.55 9.32 -5.83
N ARG A 330 20.08 9.81 -4.68
CA ARG A 330 18.90 10.67 -4.58
C ARG A 330 19.01 11.94 -5.43
N GLY A 331 20.16 12.62 -5.41
CA GLY A 331 20.38 13.82 -6.21
C GLY A 331 20.43 13.55 -7.73
N GLN A 332 20.86 12.35 -8.13
CA GLN A 332 20.94 11.96 -9.54
C GLN A 332 19.60 11.49 -10.08
N LEU A 333 18.82 10.71 -9.32
CA LEU A 333 17.49 10.22 -9.72
C LEU A 333 16.55 11.35 -10.19
N CYS A 334 16.68 12.55 -9.65
CA CYS A 334 15.85 13.69 -10.05
C CYS A 334 16.16 14.20 -11.48
N ARG A 335 17.29 13.81 -12.07
CA ARG A 335 17.75 14.27 -13.39
C ARG A 335 17.49 13.26 -14.49
N LEU A 336 17.30 11.98 -14.14
CA LEU A 336 17.18 10.89 -15.12
C LEU A 336 15.90 11.01 -15.95
N ARG A 337 15.99 10.57 -17.20
CA ARG A 337 14.91 10.58 -18.19
C ARG A 337 14.75 9.26 -18.93
N THR A 338 15.78 8.43 -18.98
CA THR A 338 15.80 7.18 -19.73
C THR A 338 15.92 5.96 -18.82
N LEU A 339 15.45 4.80 -19.31
CA LEU A 339 15.59 3.53 -18.60
C LEU A 339 17.05 3.13 -18.39
N ASP A 340 17.91 3.42 -19.36
CA ASP A 340 19.33 3.05 -19.28
C ASP A 340 20.07 3.87 -18.21
N GLU A 341 19.78 5.17 -18.10
CA GLU A 341 20.30 6.00 -17.01
C GLU A 341 19.85 5.47 -15.64
N VAL A 342 18.57 5.07 -15.53
CA VAL A 342 18.04 4.47 -14.29
C VAL A 342 18.72 3.16 -13.98
N ARG A 343 18.93 2.27 -14.98
CA ARG A 343 19.65 1.01 -14.80
C ARG A 343 21.05 1.23 -14.27
N ALA A 344 21.81 2.08 -14.93
CA ALA A 344 23.18 2.37 -14.53
C ALA A 344 23.25 2.87 -13.07
N LEU A 345 22.34 3.77 -12.67
CA LEU A 345 22.32 4.30 -11.30
C LEU A 345 21.91 3.26 -10.26
N VAL A 346 20.85 2.48 -10.54
CA VAL A 346 20.38 1.43 -9.63
C VAL A 346 21.44 0.34 -9.48
N ASP A 347 22.06 -0.11 -10.57
CA ASP A 347 23.10 -1.11 -10.54
C ASP A 347 24.34 -0.64 -9.75
N ALA A 348 24.73 0.62 -9.88
CA ALA A 348 25.76 1.22 -9.05
C ALA A 348 25.40 1.27 -7.55
N CYS A 349 24.12 1.51 -7.21
CA CYS A 349 23.66 1.44 -5.83
C CYS A 349 23.72 0.02 -5.27
N LEU A 350 23.29 -0.96 -6.05
CA LEU A 350 23.29 -2.37 -5.63
C LEU A 350 24.70 -2.92 -5.49
N ALA A 351 25.62 -2.56 -6.38
CA ALA A 351 27.05 -2.91 -6.29
C ALA A 351 27.66 -2.39 -4.97
N ARG A 352 27.46 -1.14 -4.64
CA ARG A 352 27.92 -0.55 -3.35
C ARG A 352 27.37 -1.25 -2.14
N GLU A 353 26.10 -1.65 -2.19
CA GLU A 353 25.50 -2.44 -1.11
C GLU A 353 26.12 -3.83 -1.01
N ALA A 354 26.38 -4.51 -2.14
CA ALA A 354 27.01 -5.83 -2.17
C ALA A 354 28.44 -5.78 -1.61
N GLU A 355 29.24 -4.81 -2.01
CA GLU A 355 30.60 -4.58 -1.48
C GLU A 355 30.57 -4.37 0.04
N TYR A 356 29.66 -3.55 0.53
CA TYR A 356 29.51 -3.31 1.96
C TYR A 356 29.14 -4.58 2.74
N ARG A 357 28.19 -5.38 2.22
CA ARG A 357 27.82 -6.66 2.84
C ARG A 357 28.98 -7.64 2.88
N ALA A 358 29.78 -7.72 1.82
CA ALA A 358 30.97 -8.55 1.76
C ALA A 358 32.02 -8.12 2.81
N GLN A 359 32.26 -6.82 2.98
CA GLN A 359 33.16 -6.27 3.99
C GLN A 359 32.71 -6.62 5.43
N LEU A 360 31.41 -6.54 5.72
CA LEU A 360 30.86 -6.93 7.01
C LEU A 360 31.02 -8.42 7.30
N ALA A 361 30.80 -9.28 6.29
CA ALA A 361 30.98 -10.71 6.44
C ALA A 361 32.45 -11.06 6.77
N CYS A 362 33.41 -10.47 6.06
CA CYS A 362 34.84 -10.65 6.35
C CYS A 362 35.26 -10.14 7.74
N SER A 363 34.63 -9.06 8.23
CA SER A 363 34.97 -8.52 9.55
C SER A 363 34.38 -9.35 10.71
N SER A 364 33.25 -10.05 10.49
CA SER A 364 32.66 -10.95 11.50
C SER A 364 33.44 -12.27 11.62
N ASP A 365 34.01 -12.79 10.55
CA ASP A 365 34.84 -13.99 10.57
C ASP A 365 36.21 -13.77 11.25
N SER A 366 36.75 -12.55 11.16
CA SER A 366 38.02 -12.22 11.84
C SER A 366 37.88 -12.03 13.34
N SER A 367 36.68 -11.80 13.86
CA SER A 367 36.45 -11.73 15.33
C SER A 367 36.32 -13.09 16.01
N SER A 368 36.11 -14.18 15.27
CA SER A 368 36.08 -15.55 15.78
C SER A 368 37.47 -16.22 15.86
N ALA A 369 38.51 -15.59 15.31
CA ALA A 369 39.86 -16.15 15.22
C ALA A 369 40.81 -15.73 16.39
N PHE A 370 40.33 -14.95 17.36
CA PHE A 370 41.15 -14.50 18.52
C PHE A 370 40.84 -15.27 19.80
N ASN A 371 40.86 -16.60 19.76
CA ASN A 371 40.99 -17.46 20.93
C ASN A 371 42.06 -18.55 20.69
N CYS A 372 43.30 -18.13 20.35
CA CYS A 372 44.49 -18.95 20.53
C CYS A 372 45.37 -18.28 21.59
N VAL A 373 45.37 -18.86 22.77
CA VAL A 373 46.31 -18.57 23.84
C VAL A 373 47.72 -18.92 23.36
N PRO A 374 48.72 -17.98 23.35
CA PRO A 374 50.10 -18.37 23.16
C PRO A 374 50.70 -18.90 24.46
N PRO A 375 51.56 -19.93 24.44
CA PRO A 375 52.26 -20.43 25.63
C PRO A 375 53.31 -19.43 26.09
N ALA A 376 53.40 -19.35 27.42
CA ALA A 376 54.42 -18.59 28.13
C ALA A 376 55.83 -19.12 27.76
N THR A 377 56.75 -18.24 27.47
CA THR A 377 58.15 -18.18 27.92
C THR A 377 58.91 -17.08 27.18
N CYS A 378 59.47 -16.12 27.84
CA CYS A 378 60.84 -15.86 28.18
C CYS A 378 61.06 -14.40 28.64
N ARG A 379 61.80 -14.30 29.74
CA ARG A 379 62.24 -13.06 30.40
C ARG A 379 63.21 -12.24 29.56
N GLY A 380 63.25 -10.94 29.84
CA GLY A 380 64.46 -10.19 29.64
C GLY A 380 64.31 -8.68 29.46
N ALA A 381 64.61 -7.97 30.58
CA ALA A 381 65.35 -6.70 30.69
C ALA A 381 64.82 -5.36 30.21
N ALA A 382 64.45 -4.55 31.13
CA ALA A 382 65.00 -3.22 31.50
C ALA A 382 64.95 -2.08 30.44
N GLY A 383 64.34 -0.95 30.87
CA GLY A 383 64.53 0.37 30.30
C GLY A 383 63.49 1.39 30.75
N THR A 384 63.91 2.22 31.67
CA THR A 384 63.26 3.23 32.52
C THR A 384 62.65 4.44 31.78
N PRO A 385 61.92 5.35 32.43
CA PRO A 385 60.81 6.12 31.87
C PRO A 385 61.14 7.59 31.57
N VAL A 386 60.33 8.26 30.75
CA VAL A 386 60.35 9.71 30.67
C VAL A 386 58.94 10.29 30.54
N ARG A 387 58.61 10.94 31.67
CA ARG A 387 57.87 12.22 31.86
C ARG A 387 56.61 12.58 31.11
N GLN A 388 55.60 12.79 31.92
CA GLN A 388 54.47 13.71 31.82
C GLN A 388 54.83 15.07 31.21
N ARG A 389 53.92 15.66 30.44
CA ARG A 389 53.52 17.05 30.63
C ARG A 389 52.02 17.26 30.34
N ARG A 390 51.45 18.03 31.23
CA ARG A 390 50.09 18.54 31.33
C ARG A 390 49.82 19.73 30.43
N SER A 391 48.52 20.01 30.37
CA SER A 391 47.80 21.31 30.31
C SER A 391 47.38 21.72 28.89
N ALA A 392 46.11 21.82 28.73
CA ALA A 392 45.15 22.90 29.05
C ALA A 392 45.00 23.90 27.92
N HIS A 393 43.91 23.84 27.24
CA HIS A 393 42.87 24.87 27.20
C HIS A 393 41.64 24.31 26.55
#